data_ffba12550b913925fe320c6706ff3cfe
#
_entry.id   ffba12550b913925fe320c6706ff3cfe
#
_cell.length_a   1.000
_cell.length_b   1.000
_cell.length_c   1.000
_cell.angle_alpha   90.00
_cell.angle_beta   90.00
_cell.angle_gamma   90.00
#
_symmetry.space_group_name_H-M   'P 1'
#
loop_
_entity.id
_entity.type
_entity.pdbx_description
1 polymer ?
#
loop_
_entity_poly.entity_id
_entity_poly.type
_entity_poly.pdbx_seq_one_letter_code
_entity_poly.pdbx_strand_id
1 'polypeptide(L)'
;MAQWWKERVFYQIYPRSFQDSNADGIGDIRGIISRLDYLKWLGIGAVWLCPVYDSPNADMGYDIRDYEKIMAEFGMMEDFDTLLREMHKRDIKLVMDLVVNHSSDEHAWFVESRKSKENPYRDYYIWRDGNGDKEPNNWASFFTPSAWSYDDATKQWYLHLFGEKQPDLNWENEKMRNDIYAMMNRWFDKGVDGFRMDVISLLAKADGLPSGAAPL
;
A
#
# COMPACT_ATOMS: atom_id res chain seq x y z
N MET A 1 23.23 -9.71 -18.98
CA MET A 1 22.99 -8.26 -18.81
C MET A 1 23.02 -7.95 -17.32
N ALA A 2 23.76 -6.92 -16.92
CA ALA A 2 23.78 -6.48 -15.55
C ALA A 2 22.37 -6.05 -15.11
N GLN A 3 21.97 -6.44 -13.91
CA GLN A 3 20.64 -6.12 -13.37
C GLN A 3 20.74 -4.76 -12.70
N TRP A 4 20.14 -3.71 -13.27
CA TRP A 4 20.30 -2.32 -12.87
C TRP A 4 20.11 -2.11 -11.35
N TRP A 5 19.19 -2.85 -10.71
CA TRP A 5 18.91 -2.72 -9.26
C TRP A 5 20.04 -3.23 -8.36
N LYS A 6 21.02 -3.97 -8.88
CA LYS A 6 22.20 -4.42 -8.13
C LYS A 6 23.34 -3.41 -8.14
N GLU A 7 23.30 -2.44 -9.06
CA GLU A 7 24.39 -1.49 -9.30
C GLU A 7 24.04 -0.04 -8.91
N ARG A 8 22.80 0.22 -8.50
CA ARG A 8 22.30 1.55 -8.17
C ARG A 8 22.23 1.76 -6.66
N VAL A 9 22.57 2.97 -6.22
CA VAL A 9 22.30 3.43 -4.86
C VAL A 9 20.82 3.84 -4.79
N PHE A 10 20.11 3.26 -3.84
CA PHE A 10 18.71 3.60 -3.58
C PHE A 10 18.62 4.66 -2.48
N TYR A 11 17.80 5.66 -2.70
CA TYR A 11 17.47 6.68 -1.72
C TYR A 11 15.96 6.61 -1.43
N GLN A 12 15.60 6.46 -0.16
CA GLN A 12 14.21 6.47 0.26
C GLN A 12 13.73 7.90 0.41
N ILE A 13 12.60 8.24 -0.21
CA ILE A 13 11.91 9.51 0.00
C ILE A 13 10.58 9.25 0.70
N TYR A 14 10.43 9.84 1.88
CA TYR A 14 9.14 10.00 2.54
C TYR A 14 8.59 11.38 2.12
N PRO A 15 7.57 11.45 1.25
CA PRO A 15 7.18 12.69 0.58
C PRO A 15 6.89 13.82 1.55
N ARG A 16 6.08 13.54 2.56
CA ARG A 16 5.60 14.52 3.56
C ARG A 16 6.68 15.34 4.23
N SER A 17 7.86 14.75 4.45
CA SER A 17 8.97 15.40 5.17
C SER A 17 10.18 15.73 4.31
N PHE A 18 10.11 15.52 2.98
CA PHE A 18 11.28 15.68 2.13
C PHE A 18 11.49 17.14 1.66
N GLN A 19 10.51 17.71 0.98
CA GLN A 19 10.57 19.09 0.49
C GLN A 19 9.16 19.60 0.22
N ASP A 20 8.80 20.66 0.92
CA ASP A 20 7.59 21.45 0.69
C ASP A 20 7.84 22.47 -0.43
N SER A 21 6.97 22.51 -1.45
CA SER A 21 7.07 23.44 -2.58
C SER A 21 6.13 24.63 -2.51
N ASN A 22 5.12 24.58 -1.64
CA ASN A 22 4.03 25.56 -1.57
C ASN A 22 3.92 26.28 -0.21
N ALA A 23 4.79 25.91 0.74
CA ALA A 23 4.87 26.46 2.10
C ALA A 23 3.64 26.16 2.98
N ASP A 24 2.99 25.01 2.78
CA ASP A 24 1.90 24.54 3.65
C ASP A 24 2.38 23.67 4.82
N GLY A 25 3.69 23.38 4.89
CA GLY A 25 4.30 22.55 5.92
C GLY A 25 4.35 21.06 5.56
N ILE A 26 3.88 20.67 4.38
CA ILE A 26 3.83 19.28 3.89
C ILE A 26 4.71 19.16 2.64
N GLY A 27 5.66 18.24 2.67
CA GLY A 27 6.44 17.91 1.47
C GLY A 27 5.56 17.29 0.37
N ASP A 28 5.88 17.57 -0.87
CA ASP A 28 5.07 17.22 -2.04
C ASP A 28 5.91 16.77 -3.25
N ILE A 29 5.24 16.30 -4.30
CA ILE A 29 5.89 15.79 -5.51
C ILE A 29 6.68 16.90 -6.22
N ARG A 30 6.17 18.14 -6.26
CA ARG A 30 6.89 19.27 -6.86
C ARG A 30 8.14 19.63 -6.09
N GLY A 31 8.09 19.51 -4.76
CA GLY A 31 9.25 19.61 -3.89
C GLY A 31 10.30 18.55 -4.23
N ILE A 32 9.90 17.29 -4.43
CA ILE A 32 10.81 16.22 -4.87
C ILE A 32 11.44 16.58 -6.22
N ILE A 33 10.65 17.04 -7.20
CA ILE A 33 11.15 17.45 -8.51
C ILE A 33 12.22 18.54 -8.38
N SER A 34 12.03 19.50 -7.49
CA SER A 34 12.98 20.62 -7.27
C SER A 34 14.34 20.15 -6.72
N ARG A 35 14.43 18.93 -6.17
CA ARG A 35 15.64 18.35 -5.56
C ARG A 35 16.29 17.25 -6.41
N LEU A 36 15.81 16.96 -7.59
CA LEU A 36 16.35 15.88 -8.42
C LEU A 36 17.82 16.12 -8.83
N ASP A 37 18.22 17.37 -9.08
CA ASP A 37 19.62 17.68 -9.40
C ASP A 37 20.55 17.45 -8.19
N TYR A 38 20.07 17.71 -6.98
CA TYR A 38 20.79 17.37 -5.75
C TYR A 38 20.94 15.84 -5.61
N LEU A 39 19.87 15.09 -5.83
CA LEU A 39 19.93 13.62 -5.77
C LEU A 39 20.89 13.04 -6.82
N LYS A 40 20.88 13.61 -8.03
CA LYS A 40 21.83 13.22 -9.08
C LYS A 40 23.28 13.55 -8.70
N TRP A 41 23.52 14.74 -8.17
CA TRP A 41 24.85 15.15 -7.66
C TRP A 41 25.33 14.22 -6.53
N LEU A 42 24.44 13.78 -5.65
CA LEU A 42 24.74 12.85 -4.56
C LEU A 42 25.07 11.43 -5.07
N GLY A 43 24.87 11.14 -6.36
CA GLY A 43 25.13 9.83 -6.96
C GLY A 43 23.98 8.82 -6.81
N ILE A 44 22.77 9.29 -6.52
CA ILE A 44 21.59 8.44 -6.39
C ILE A 44 21.18 7.94 -7.78
N GLY A 45 21.02 6.62 -7.93
CA GLY A 45 20.61 5.97 -9.17
C GLY A 45 19.18 5.46 -9.15
N ALA A 46 18.55 5.36 -7.97
CA ALA A 46 17.15 4.97 -7.83
C ALA A 46 16.53 5.61 -6.59
N VAL A 47 15.26 5.96 -6.66
CA VAL A 47 14.47 6.41 -5.51
C VAL A 47 13.42 5.37 -5.19
N TRP A 48 13.35 4.95 -3.93
CA TRP A 48 12.18 4.34 -3.35
C TRP A 48 11.28 5.45 -2.80
N LEU A 49 10.16 5.66 -3.47
CA LEU A 49 9.14 6.62 -3.07
C LEU A 49 8.13 5.92 -2.14
N CYS A 50 8.08 6.33 -0.87
CA CYS A 50 7.05 5.90 0.06
C CYS A 50 5.66 6.25 -0.47
N PRO A 51 4.57 5.64 0.07
CA PRO A 51 3.24 5.73 -0.55
C PRO A 51 2.81 7.16 -0.85
N VAL A 52 2.41 7.39 -2.11
CA VAL A 52 1.82 8.65 -2.59
C VAL A 52 0.39 8.47 -3.07
N TYR A 53 -0.13 7.24 -2.95
CA TYR A 53 -1.51 6.92 -3.33
C TYR A 53 -2.51 7.65 -2.44
N ASP A 54 -3.74 7.79 -2.93
CA ASP A 54 -4.84 8.36 -2.15
C ASP A 54 -5.10 7.53 -0.89
N SER A 55 -5.05 8.18 0.26
CA SER A 55 -5.15 7.56 1.59
C SER A 55 -5.86 8.49 2.57
N PRO A 56 -6.68 7.98 3.48
CA PRO A 56 -7.20 8.75 4.60
C PRO A 56 -6.17 9.04 5.70
N ASN A 57 -4.92 8.58 5.54
CA ASN A 57 -3.80 8.80 6.46
C ASN A 57 -3.98 8.24 7.88
N ALA A 58 -4.71 7.15 8.04
CA ALA A 58 -4.79 6.46 9.32
C ALA A 58 -3.42 5.86 9.71
N ASP A 59 -2.62 5.47 8.71
CA ASP A 59 -1.24 5.00 8.88
C ASP A 59 -0.29 5.71 7.89
N MET A 60 -0.38 7.03 7.82
CA MET A 60 0.54 7.89 7.08
C MET A 60 0.81 7.46 5.62
N GLY A 61 -0.25 7.03 4.92
CA GLY A 61 -0.21 6.63 3.52
C GLY A 61 -0.18 5.11 3.32
N TYR A 62 0.06 4.30 4.37
CA TYR A 62 0.04 2.84 4.28
C TYR A 62 -1.37 2.23 4.41
N ASP A 63 -2.41 3.04 4.48
CA ASP A 63 -3.82 2.68 4.40
C ASP A 63 -4.40 3.23 3.08
N ILE A 64 -4.25 2.47 2.00
CA ILE A 64 -4.54 2.96 0.65
C ILE A 64 -6.03 2.87 0.34
N ARG A 65 -6.64 4.03 0.02
CA ARG A 65 -8.04 4.15 -0.39
C ARG A 65 -8.23 3.96 -1.89
N ASP A 66 -7.26 4.43 -2.69
CA ASP A 66 -7.30 4.27 -4.16
C ASP A 66 -5.86 4.16 -4.70
N TYR A 67 -5.52 2.99 -5.26
CA TYR A 67 -4.19 2.71 -5.81
C TYR A 67 -3.89 3.44 -7.13
N GLU A 68 -4.88 4.09 -7.74
CA GLU A 68 -4.76 4.72 -9.06
C GLU A 68 -4.78 6.25 -8.98
N LYS A 69 -4.88 6.80 -7.77
CA LYS A 69 -4.85 8.24 -7.53
C LYS A 69 -3.66 8.65 -6.68
N ILE A 70 -3.17 9.84 -6.94
CA ILE A 70 -2.20 10.52 -6.07
C ILE A 70 -2.98 11.24 -4.95
N MET A 71 -2.45 11.16 -3.73
CA MET A 71 -3.00 11.90 -2.59
C MET A 71 -2.93 13.41 -2.85
N ALA A 72 -4.04 14.10 -2.66
CA ALA A 72 -4.17 15.52 -2.99
C ALA A 72 -3.13 16.42 -2.29
N GLU A 73 -2.71 16.05 -1.07
CA GLU A 73 -1.66 16.78 -0.35
C GLU A 73 -0.30 16.71 -1.05
N PHE A 74 -0.04 15.65 -1.81
CA PHE A 74 1.25 15.46 -2.51
C PHE A 74 1.22 16.00 -3.95
N GLY A 75 0.05 16.31 -4.49
CA GLY A 75 -0.12 16.83 -5.84
C GLY A 75 -1.14 16.06 -6.66
N MET A 76 -0.98 16.11 -7.97
CA MET A 76 -1.87 15.46 -8.93
C MET A 76 -1.11 14.42 -9.78
N MET A 77 -1.83 13.64 -10.57
CA MET A 77 -1.23 12.64 -11.46
C MET A 77 -0.26 13.28 -12.47
N GLU A 78 -0.54 14.49 -12.91
CA GLU A 78 0.33 15.26 -13.82
C GLU A 78 1.67 15.64 -13.16
N ASP A 79 1.66 15.89 -11.85
CA ASP A 79 2.89 16.13 -11.08
C ASP A 79 3.72 14.84 -10.98
N PHE A 80 3.06 13.69 -10.76
CA PHE A 80 3.71 12.39 -10.77
C PHE A 80 4.29 12.04 -12.15
N ASP A 81 3.55 12.25 -13.23
CA ASP A 81 4.04 12.03 -14.60
C ASP A 81 5.26 12.92 -14.89
N THR A 82 5.26 14.14 -14.35
CA THR A 82 6.40 15.05 -14.44
C THR A 82 7.60 14.56 -13.65
N LEU A 83 7.38 14.11 -12.40
CA LEU A 83 8.43 13.52 -11.56
C LEU A 83 9.12 12.36 -12.28
N LEU A 84 8.35 11.40 -12.78
CA LEU A 84 8.84 10.23 -13.48
C LEU A 84 9.69 10.61 -14.71
N ARG A 85 9.19 11.51 -15.54
CA ARG A 85 9.90 12.01 -16.71
C ARG A 85 11.21 12.72 -16.33
N GLU A 86 11.19 13.56 -15.31
CA GLU A 86 12.37 14.33 -14.88
C GLU A 86 13.42 13.45 -14.19
N MET A 87 13.00 12.39 -13.49
CA MET A 87 13.90 11.36 -12.95
C MET A 87 14.59 10.59 -14.08
N HIS A 88 13.84 10.12 -15.06
CA HIS A 88 14.39 9.37 -16.21
C HIS A 88 15.38 10.22 -17.03
N LYS A 89 15.13 11.51 -17.23
CA LYS A 89 16.10 12.42 -17.88
C LYS A 89 17.46 12.47 -17.16
N ARG A 90 17.46 12.22 -15.85
CA ARG A 90 18.66 12.22 -15.00
C ARG A 90 19.24 10.83 -14.78
N ASP A 91 18.71 9.82 -15.47
CA ASP A 91 19.05 8.41 -15.24
C ASP A 91 18.84 7.99 -13.77
N ILE A 92 17.77 8.46 -13.15
CA ILE A 92 17.30 8.04 -11.82
C ILE A 92 16.04 7.18 -12.01
N LYS A 93 16.05 5.97 -11.46
CA LYS A 93 14.93 5.02 -11.49
C LYS A 93 13.92 5.33 -10.40
N LEU A 94 12.63 5.13 -10.67
CA LEU A 94 11.57 5.26 -9.69
C LEU A 94 11.03 3.89 -9.28
N VAL A 95 11.14 3.58 -7.99
CA VAL A 95 10.54 2.40 -7.35
C VAL A 95 9.46 2.90 -6.40
N MET A 96 8.22 2.51 -6.67
CA MET A 96 7.06 2.85 -5.82
C MET A 96 6.92 1.86 -4.67
N ASP A 97 6.30 2.29 -3.59
CA ASP A 97 5.88 1.37 -2.53
C ASP A 97 4.67 0.55 -2.98
N LEU A 98 4.67 -0.75 -2.76
CA LEU A 98 3.57 -1.67 -3.06
C LEU A 98 2.98 -2.21 -1.77
N VAL A 99 1.93 -1.57 -1.29
CA VAL A 99 1.22 -1.91 -0.06
C VAL A 99 0.02 -2.76 -0.44
N VAL A 100 0.20 -4.09 -0.43
CA VAL A 100 -0.82 -5.04 -0.91
C VAL A 100 -1.11 -6.18 0.08
N ASN A 101 -0.61 -6.08 1.31
CA ASN A 101 -1.07 -6.95 2.38
C ASN A 101 -2.49 -6.56 2.83
N HIS A 102 -2.79 -5.28 2.82
CA HIS A 102 -4.05 -4.68 3.27
C HIS A 102 -4.40 -3.47 2.40
N SER A 103 -5.61 -2.99 2.51
CA SER A 103 -6.03 -1.69 1.98
C SER A 103 -6.58 -0.81 3.11
N SER A 104 -6.96 0.42 2.81
CA SER A 104 -7.82 1.19 3.72
C SER A 104 -9.19 0.53 3.87
N ASP A 105 -9.82 0.71 5.04
CA ASP A 105 -11.25 0.39 5.25
C ASP A 105 -12.18 1.31 4.41
N GLU A 106 -11.65 2.40 3.86
CA GLU A 106 -12.34 3.28 2.90
C GLU A 106 -12.13 2.85 1.43
N HIS A 107 -11.30 1.83 1.15
CA HIS A 107 -11.14 1.32 -0.20
C HIS A 107 -12.46 0.76 -0.73
N ALA A 108 -12.77 1.05 -2.00
CA ALA A 108 -14.04 0.65 -2.63
C ALA A 108 -14.33 -0.86 -2.49
N TRP A 109 -13.30 -1.71 -2.57
CA TRP A 109 -13.46 -3.16 -2.39
C TRP A 109 -13.91 -3.52 -0.97
N PHE A 110 -13.35 -2.86 0.07
CA PHE A 110 -13.75 -3.15 1.44
C PHE A 110 -15.14 -2.60 1.74
N VAL A 111 -15.45 -1.40 1.28
CA VAL A 111 -16.79 -0.80 1.41
C VAL A 111 -17.87 -1.71 0.78
N GLU A 112 -17.58 -2.29 -0.39
CA GLU A 112 -18.49 -3.28 -1.02
C GLU A 112 -18.53 -4.59 -0.21
N SER A 113 -17.37 -5.13 0.17
CA SER A 113 -17.23 -6.37 0.95
C SER A 113 -18.07 -6.38 2.23
N ARG A 114 -18.25 -5.25 2.90
CA ARG A 114 -19.04 -5.09 4.13
C ARG A 114 -20.55 -5.09 3.92
N LYS A 115 -21.06 -4.94 2.69
CA LYS A 115 -22.51 -4.78 2.45
C LYS A 115 -23.28 -6.08 2.66
N SER A 116 -22.72 -7.21 2.27
CA SER A 116 -23.32 -8.54 2.50
C SER A 116 -22.27 -9.66 2.38
N LYS A 117 -22.61 -10.84 2.92
CA LYS A 117 -21.78 -12.05 2.80
C LYS A 117 -21.69 -12.59 1.36
N GLU A 118 -22.64 -12.24 0.52
CA GLU A 118 -22.76 -12.66 -0.88
C GLU A 118 -22.19 -11.62 -1.87
N ASN A 119 -21.64 -10.49 -1.36
CA ASN A 119 -21.09 -9.45 -2.21
C ASN A 119 -19.90 -9.99 -3.03
N PRO A 120 -19.77 -9.66 -4.34
CA PRO A 120 -18.65 -10.11 -5.18
C PRO A 120 -17.24 -9.76 -4.68
N TYR A 121 -17.13 -8.79 -3.79
CA TYR A 121 -15.87 -8.38 -3.14
C TYR A 121 -15.69 -9.00 -1.75
N ARG A 122 -16.65 -9.83 -1.26
CA ARG A 122 -16.57 -10.38 0.09
C ARG A 122 -15.25 -11.08 0.33
N ASP A 123 -14.87 -11.98 -0.55
CA ASP A 123 -13.69 -12.81 -0.42
C ASP A 123 -12.37 -12.11 -0.85
N TYR A 124 -12.43 -10.80 -1.19
CA TYR A 124 -11.21 -10.00 -1.35
C TYR A 124 -10.50 -9.76 -0.02
N TYR A 125 -11.24 -9.90 1.08
CA TYR A 125 -10.75 -9.77 2.45
C TYR A 125 -10.99 -11.05 3.24
N ILE A 126 -10.30 -11.18 4.37
CA ILE A 126 -10.40 -12.37 5.22
C ILE A 126 -11.46 -12.14 6.27
N TRP A 127 -12.60 -12.79 6.09
CA TRP A 127 -13.74 -12.75 7.00
C TRP A 127 -13.94 -14.11 7.66
N ARG A 128 -14.29 -14.12 8.96
CA ARG A 128 -14.57 -15.35 9.72
C ARG A 128 -15.73 -15.14 10.70
N ASP A 129 -16.44 -16.21 10.95
CA ASP A 129 -17.34 -16.26 12.10
C ASP A 129 -16.50 -16.31 13.37
N GLY A 130 -17.02 -15.72 14.45
CA GLY A 130 -16.36 -15.79 15.75
C GLY A 130 -16.61 -17.12 16.48
N ASN A 131 -15.96 -17.27 17.61
CA ASN A 131 -16.23 -18.36 18.56
C ASN A 131 -17.27 -17.90 19.61
N GLY A 132 -18.55 -17.88 19.22
CA GLY A 132 -19.59 -17.19 19.94
C GLY A 132 -19.39 -15.66 19.83
N ASP A 133 -19.30 -15.00 20.99
CA ASP A 133 -19.05 -13.54 21.04
C ASP A 133 -17.55 -13.16 21.02
N LYS A 134 -16.66 -14.13 20.74
CA LYS A 134 -15.20 -13.92 20.73
C LYS A 134 -14.65 -13.98 19.32
N GLU A 135 -13.43 -13.46 19.18
CA GLU A 135 -12.64 -13.49 17.96
C GLU A 135 -12.46 -14.93 17.41
N PRO A 136 -12.24 -15.07 16.08
CA PRO A 136 -12.01 -16.37 15.44
C PRO A 136 -10.82 -17.15 16.01
N ASN A 137 -9.75 -16.45 16.40
CA ASN A 137 -8.55 -17.00 17.00
C ASN A 137 -7.86 -15.97 17.91
N ASN A 138 -6.71 -16.30 18.49
CA ASN A 138 -5.96 -15.44 19.41
C ASN A 138 -4.85 -14.62 18.73
N TRP A 139 -4.94 -14.34 17.44
CA TRP A 139 -3.92 -13.55 16.77
C TRP A 139 -3.93 -12.10 17.26
N ALA A 140 -2.74 -11.60 17.55
CA ALA A 140 -2.52 -10.20 17.83
C ALA A 140 -2.15 -9.44 16.54
N SER A 141 -2.54 -8.18 16.46
CA SER A 141 -2.07 -7.23 15.47
C SER A 141 -0.72 -6.64 15.87
N PHE A 142 -0.01 -6.05 14.93
CA PHE A 142 1.20 -5.27 15.23
C PHE A 142 0.89 -3.96 15.97
N PHE A 143 -0.33 -3.44 15.87
CA PHE A 143 -0.73 -2.15 16.43
C PHE A 143 -1.76 -2.27 17.55
N THR A 144 -2.56 -3.33 17.58
CA THR A 144 -3.66 -3.53 18.52
C THR A 144 -3.60 -4.92 19.17
N PRO A 145 -4.24 -5.13 20.34
CA PRO A 145 -4.21 -6.43 21.02
C PRO A 145 -4.81 -7.58 20.20
N SER A 146 -5.86 -7.31 19.40
CA SER A 146 -6.50 -8.29 18.51
C SER A 146 -6.20 -7.97 17.05
N ALA A 147 -6.02 -9.00 16.23
CA ALA A 147 -5.95 -8.89 14.78
C ALA A 147 -7.34 -8.97 14.11
N TRP A 148 -8.41 -8.94 14.89
CA TRP A 148 -9.77 -9.11 14.41
C TRP A 148 -10.66 -7.97 14.88
N SER A 149 -11.45 -7.43 13.97
CA SER A 149 -12.51 -6.45 14.28
C SER A 149 -13.87 -6.96 13.83
N TYR A 150 -14.88 -6.75 14.70
CA TYR A 150 -16.23 -7.20 14.44
C TYR A 150 -16.98 -6.23 13.54
N ASP A 151 -17.69 -6.78 12.56
CA ASP A 151 -18.57 -6.00 11.68
C ASP A 151 -20.04 -6.28 12.02
N ASP A 152 -20.70 -5.27 12.55
CA ASP A 152 -22.12 -5.36 12.97
C ASP A 152 -23.08 -5.62 11.80
N ALA A 153 -22.74 -5.18 10.59
CA ALA A 153 -23.62 -5.30 9.44
C ALA A 153 -23.74 -6.77 8.97
N THR A 154 -22.62 -7.49 8.95
CA THR A 154 -22.57 -8.86 8.46
C THR A 154 -22.41 -9.91 9.56
N LYS A 155 -22.24 -9.45 10.82
CA LYS A 155 -22.06 -10.33 11.98
C LYS A 155 -20.88 -11.29 11.83
N GLN A 156 -19.79 -10.79 11.26
CA GLN A 156 -18.52 -11.50 11.10
C GLN A 156 -17.35 -10.61 11.53
N TRP A 157 -16.19 -11.23 11.69
CA TRP A 157 -14.92 -10.57 12.00
C TRP A 157 -14.07 -10.48 10.74
N TYR A 158 -13.40 -9.34 10.53
CA TYR A 158 -12.37 -9.22 9.50
C TYR A 158 -10.98 -9.17 10.11
N LEU A 159 -10.01 -9.74 9.39
CA LEU A 159 -8.62 -9.74 9.79
C LEU A 159 -7.96 -8.40 9.46
N HIS A 160 -7.14 -7.90 10.40
CA HIS A 160 -6.23 -6.79 10.20
C HIS A 160 -4.93 -7.03 10.99
N LEU A 161 -3.84 -7.35 10.33
CA LEU A 161 -2.56 -7.55 11.02
C LEU A 161 -1.93 -6.24 11.50
N PHE A 162 -2.41 -5.10 11.01
CA PHE A 162 -2.03 -3.75 11.41
C PHE A 162 -3.21 -3.03 12.08
N GLY A 163 -3.50 -1.80 11.71
CA GLY A 163 -4.63 -1.06 12.27
C GLY A 163 -6.00 -1.63 11.85
N GLU A 164 -7.02 -1.37 12.66
CA GLU A 164 -8.42 -1.72 12.33
C GLU A 164 -8.88 -1.12 11.00
N LYS A 165 -8.28 0.02 10.61
CA LYS A 165 -8.52 0.68 9.33
C LYS A 165 -7.71 0.11 8.16
N GLN A 166 -7.02 -1.01 8.37
CA GLN A 166 -6.17 -1.67 7.39
C GLN A 166 -6.56 -3.14 7.24
N PRO A 167 -7.76 -3.45 6.71
CA PRO A 167 -8.23 -4.82 6.53
C PRO A 167 -7.32 -5.59 5.57
N ASP A 168 -6.93 -6.80 5.97
CA ASP A 168 -6.03 -7.67 5.22
C ASP A 168 -6.70 -8.25 3.97
N LEU A 169 -6.01 -8.13 2.84
CA LEU A 169 -6.40 -8.71 1.56
C LEU A 169 -6.22 -10.24 1.57
N ASN A 170 -7.16 -10.93 0.96
CA ASN A 170 -7.15 -12.39 0.84
C ASN A 170 -6.37 -12.83 -0.40
N TRP A 171 -5.10 -13.13 -0.25
CA TRP A 171 -4.22 -13.56 -1.35
C TRP A 171 -4.54 -14.95 -1.90
N GLU A 172 -5.42 -15.73 -1.26
CA GLU A 172 -5.97 -16.96 -1.83
C GLU A 172 -7.01 -16.68 -2.93
N ASN A 173 -7.61 -15.48 -2.95
CA ASN A 173 -8.59 -15.08 -3.95
C ASN A 173 -7.91 -14.69 -5.26
N GLU A 174 -8.10 -15.49 -6.31
CA GLU A 174 -7.50 -15.28 -7.63
C GLU A 174 -7.95 -13.97 -8.29
N LYS A 175 -9.23 -13.62 -8.15
CA LYS A 175 -9.77 -12.39 -8.74
C LYS A 175 -9.11 -11.16 -8.10
N MET A 176 -8.98 -11.15 -6.79
CA MET A 176 -8.28 -10.07 -6.07
C MET A 176 -6.82 -9.95 -6.55
N ARG A 177 -6.08 -11.08 -6.65
CA ARG A 177 -4.70 -11.06 -7.17
C ARG A 177 -4.63 -10.48 -8.57
N ASN A 178 -5.54 -10.86 -9.46
CA ASN A 178 -5.58 -10.36 -10.84
C ASN A 178 -5.84 -8.85 -10.89
N ASP A 179 -6.70 -8.31 -10.01
CA ASP A 179 -6.94 -6.87 -9.92
C ASP A 179 -5.69 -6.13 -9.40
N ILE A 180 -4.95 -6.69 -8.43
CA ILE A 180 -3.65 -6.16 -7.99
C ILE A 180 -2.63 -6.19 -9.14
N TYR A 181 -2.51 -7.30 -9.89
CA TYR A 181 -1.59 -7.39 -11.03
C TYR A 181 -1.95 -6.39 -12.15
N ALA A 182 -3.25 -6.19 -12.39
CA ALA A 182 -3.71 -5.18 -13.34
C ALA A 182 -3.32 -3.76 -12.90
N MET A 183 -3.45 -3.46 -11.61
CA MET A 183 -3.00 -2.19 -11.03
C MET A 183 -1.49 -2.00 -11.19
N MET A 184 -0.68 -3.01 -10.87
CA MET A 184 0.77 -2.96 -11.04
C MET A 184 1.16 -2.72 -12.52
N ASN A 185 0.50 -3.40 -13.45
CA ASN A 185 0.75 -3.22 -14.89
C ASN A 185 0.43 -1.79 -15.34
N ARG A 186 -0.63 -1.16 -14.84
CA ARG A 186 -0.93 0.25 -15.16
C ARG A 186 0.20 1.20 -14.72
N TRP A 187 0.81 0.97 -13.56
CA TRP A 187 1.97 1.75 -13.13
C TRP A 187 3.22 1.48 -13.97
N PHE A 188 3.46 0.20 -14.37
CA PHE A 188 4.54 -0.11 -15.32
C PHE A 188 4.31 0.52 -16.69
N ASP A 189 3.07 0.53 -17.20
CA ASP A 189 2.71 1.19 -18.46
C ASP A 189 2.92 2.70 -18.41
N LYS A 190 2.79 3.33 -17.23
CA LYS A 190 3.19 4.72 -17.00
C LYS A 190 4.71 4.93 -17.02
N GLY A 191 5.49 3.88 -16.83
CA GLY A 191 6.96 3.92 -16.85
C GLY A 191 7.64 3.80 -15.49
N VAL A 192 6.92 3.40 -14.43
CA VAL A 192 7.53 3.08 -13.13
C VAL A 192 8.52 1.91 -13.31
N ASP A 193 9.70 2.01 -12.71
CA ASP A 193 10.80 1.05 -12.93
C ASP A 193 10.73 -0.18 -12.03
N GLY A 194 9.92 -0.13 -10.96
CA GLY A 194 9.78 -1.24 -10.03
C GLY A 194 8.92 -0.92 -8.82
N PHE A 195 8.77 -1.94 -7.96
CA PHE A 195 8.06 -1.81 -6.68
C PHE A 195 8.93 -2.30 -5.53
N ARG A 196 8.88 -1.58 -4.41
CA ARG A 196 9.29 -2.08 -3.10
C ARG A 196 8.08 -2.71 -2.45
N MET A 197 8.15 -3.99 -2.17
CA MET A 197 7.02 -4.74 -1.63
C MET A 197 6.98 -4.60 -0.11
N ASP A 198 5.95 -3.91 0.38
CA ASP A 198 5.73 -3.75 1.81
C ASP A 198 5.26 -5.05 2.43
N VAL A 199 5.81 -5.40 3.60
CA VAL A 199 5.45 -6.57 4.43
C VAL A 199 5.16 -7.86 3.65
N ILE A 200 5.93 -8.13 2.61
CA ILE A 200 5.72 -9.21 1.65
C ILE A 200 5.57 -10.59 2.29
N SER A 201 6.23 -10.82 3.43
CA SER A 201 6.14 -12.08 4.18
C SER A 201 4.78 -12.30 4.82
N LEU A 202 3.93 -11.27 4.91
CA LEU A 202 2.61 -11.36 5.55
C LEU A 202 1.46 -11.63 4.56
N LEU A 203 1.72 -11.69 3.26
CA LEU A 203 0.67 -11.90 2.23
C LEU A 203 -0.01 -13.26 2.40
N ALA A 204 0.77 -14.33 2.56
CA ALA A 204 0.24 -15.64 2.90
C ALA A 204 -0.09 -15.71 4.39
N LYS A 205 -1.19 -16.39 4.72
CA LYS A 205 -1.57 -16.68 6.09
C LYS A 205 -1.53 -18.21 6.30
N ALA A 206 -1.33 -18.64 7.53
CA ALA A 206 -1.38 -20.07 7.86
C ALA A 206 -2.75 -20.67 7.51
N ASP A 207 -2.76 -21.85 6.89
CA ASP A 207 -3.98 -22.55 6.50
C ASP A 207 -4.93 -22.72 7.67
N GLY A 208 -6.21 -22.38 7.46
CA GLY A 208 -7.25 -22.49 8.48
C GLY A 208 -7.15 -21.46 9.61
N LEU A 209 -6.15 -20.59 9.61
CA LEU A 209 -5.95 -19.54 10.61
C LEU A 209 -5.96 -20.09 12.06
N PRO A 210 -5.13 -21.07 12.41
CA PRO A 210 -5.21 -21.74 13.70
C PRO A 210 -4.76 -20.83 14.85
N SER A 211 -5.39 -20.99 16.03
CA SER A 211 -4.93 -20.32 17.25
C SER A 211 -3.48 -20.71 17.60
N GLY A 212 -2.70 -19.77 18.13
CA GLY A 212 -1.31 -19.98 18.55
C GLY A 212 -0.29 -20.02 17.43
N ALA A 213 -0.69 -20.02 16.16
CA ALA A 213 0.22 -19.85 15.05
C ALA A 213 0.63 -18.36 14.94
N ALA A 214 1.86 -18.12 14.52
CA ALA A 214 2.20 -16.80 14.01
C ALA A 214 1.42 -16.55 12.71
N PRO A 215 1.11 -15.29 12.33
CA PRO A 215 0.44 -15.00 11.07
C PRO A 215 1.29 -15.33 9.83
N LEU A 216 2.48 -15.86 10.02
CA LEU A 216 3.46 -16.29 9.01
C LEU A 216 3.49 -17.81 8.88
#